data_328343f2bb4370a0d5b9eac77e0913e3
#
_entry.id   328343f2bb4370a0d5b9eac77e0913e3
#
_cell.length_a   1.000
_cell.length_b   1.000
_cell.length_c   1.000
_cell.angle_alpha   90.00
_cell.angle_beta   90.00
_cell.angle_gamma   90.00
#
_symmetry.space_group_name_H-M   'P 1'
#
loop_
_entity.id
_entity.type
_entity.pdbx_description
1 polymer ?
#
loop_
_entity_poly.entity_id
_entity_poly.type
_entity_poly.pdbx_seq_one_letter_code
_entity_poly.pdbx_strand_id
1 'polypeptide(L)'
;MTRPNNSTLKNVAFYAACFTFSVALFVALAAAGHVYPFGDNSFLTNDLKYQYIDFFAWFRRVLLGEANLRYSFSQGLGMNTWGLYSYYLASPFNLLCALFPADKLTLFIFAITALKLGCIHISSAWYVQKRFDLSKPAAFLLSLSFTFCSWTISNLRNPLWIDCLILLPICAYGCHELIRKRRMIRLVIATALNVMFCWYTAYISILFLCIFVLIEFVDYVAEKGFSWKLMLDRALRFAGAIALGLLLSAWTFLPTILAMSKGGPVLALGPLLKTSLKSVIRGFLPCMWVSNESTPQFYCGIIMMLLAVSLLVNRTVSIKTRIATLVVTIILVASSVLSPLEHIWCGMRVPNGFYSRTAFLLSFFALWAAGYTLQILKDQPKLRQAYRPAVILPLLALTAIELFANAHVVWNQLYAGYSENTNRAYVATATNTIATTT
;
A
#
# COMPACT_ATOMS: atom_id res chain seq x y z
N MET A 1 18.32 22.44 -27.30
CA MET A 1 17.74 22.04 -26.00
C MET A 1 17.26 23.28 -25.28
N THR A 2 15.95 23.49 -25.19
CA THR A 2 15.34 24.63 -24.48
C THR A 2 15.56 24.46 -22.97
N ARG A 3 16.07 25.51 -22.29
CA ARG A 3 16.24 25.51 -20.83
C ARG A 3 14.90 25.15 -20.15
N PRO A 4 14.87 24.22 -19.21
CA PRO A 4 13.62 23.86 -18.51
C PRO A 4 13.07 25.12 -17.81
N ASN A 5 11.75 25.32 -17.94
CA ASN A 5 11.04 26.43 -17.29
C ASN A 5 11.21 26.32 -15.76
N ASN A 6 11.39 27.44 -15.08
CA ASN A 6 11.64 27.51 -13.62
C ASN A 6 10.58 26.77 -12.79
N SER A 7 9.34 26.68 -13.26
CA SER A 7 8.25 25.89 -12.66
C SER A 7 8.49 24.38 -12.76
N THR A 8 9.00 23.90 -13.89
CA THR A 8 9.33 22.49 -14.11
C THR A 8 10.45 22.06 -13.18
N LEU A 9 11.52 22.86 -13.08
CA LEU A 9 12.65 22.58 -12.20
C LEU A 9 12.23 22.50 -10.72
N LYS A 10 11.37 23.44 -10.26
CA LYS A 10 10.81 23.43 -8.89
C LYS A 10 9.96 22.20 -8.61
N ASN A 11 9.29 21.62 -9.61
CA ASN A 11 8.50 20.41 -9.44
C ASN A 11 9.39 19.16 -9.41
N VAL A 12 10.39 19.08 -10.28
CA VAL A 12 11.38 17.99 -10.26
C VAL A 12 12.10 17.97 -8.90
N ALA A 13 12.58 19.12 -8.43
CA ALA A 13 13.23 19.24 -7.12
C ALA A 13 12.32 18.81 -5.97
N PHE A 14 11.01 19.13 -6.03
CA PHE A 14 10.06 18.70 -5.03
C PHE A 14 9.87 17.17 -4.99
N TYR A 15 9.67 16.52 -6.13
CA TYR A 15 9.53 15.07 -6.17
C TYR A 15 10.83 14.34 -5.84
N ALA A 16 11.96 14.89 -6.23
CA ALA A 16 13.26 14.39 -5.78
C ALA A 16 13.40 14.48 -4.25
N ALA A 17 12.96 15.58 -3.63
CA ALA A 17 12.95 15.72 -2.18
C ALA A 17 12.01 14.72 -1.50
N CYS A 18 10.82 14.44 -2.06
CA CYS A 18 9.94 13.39 -1.56
C CYS A 18 10.63 12.03 -1.57
N PHE A 19 11.26 11.69 -2.69
CA PHE A 19 11.98 10.41 -2.85
C PHE A 19 13.13 10.28 -1.85
N THR A 20 14.05 11.25 -1.89
CA THR A 20 15.26 11.19 -1.06
C THR A 20 14.96 11.23 0.42
N PHE A 21 13.95 12.00 0.84
CA PHE A 21 13.53 12.04 2.24
C PHE A 21 13.00 10.68 2.71
N SER A 22 12.13 10.03 1.93
CA SER A 22 11.58 8.72 2.33
C SER A 22 12.67 7.64 2.36
N VAL A 23 13.58 7.65 1.39
CA VAL A 23 14.73 6.74 1.40
C VAL A 23 15.62 7.01 2.62
N ALA A 24 15.96 8.27 2.89
CA ALA A 24 16.80 8.64 4.03
C ALA A 24 16.13 8.30 5.37
N LEU A 25 14.83 8.56 5.51
CA LEU A 25 14.06 8.21 6.72
C LEU A 25 14.06 6.70 6.94
N PHE A 26 13.80 5.89 5.89
CA PHE A 26 13.84 4.44 5.99
C PHE A 26 15.23 3.93 6.39
N VAL A 27 16.29 4.46 5.77
CA VAL A 27 17.68 4.13 6.11
C VAL A 27 18.01 4.51 7.56
N ALA A 28 17.59 5.70 8.00
CA ALA A 28 17.81 6.15 9.38
C ALA A 28 17.06 5.27 10.41
N LEU A 29 15.80 4.88 10.11
CA LEU A 29 15.03 3.97 10.97
C LEU A 29 15.65 2.57 11.00
N ALA A 30 16.13 2.07 9.87
CA ALA A 30 16.82 0.79 9.80
C ALA A 30 18.14 0.81 10.59
N ALA A 31 18.89 1.89 10.51
CA ALA A 31 20.13 2.07 11.28
C ALA A 31 19.83 2.14 12.79
N ALA A 32 18.81 2.91 13.19
CA ALA A 32 18.39 3.00 14.59
C ALA A 32 17.87 1.66 15.15
N GLY A 33 17.24 0.84 14.30
CA GLY A 33 16.75 -0.50 14.63
C GLY A 33 17.80 -1.61 14.48
N HIS A 34 19.07 -1.27 14.19
CA HIS A 34 20.14 -2.25 13.91
C HIS A 34 19.75 -3.29 12.85
N VAL A 35 18.97 -2.86 11.83
CA VAL A 35 18.56 -3.73 10.73
C VAL A 35 19.67 -3.78 9.68
N TYR A 36 19.95 -4.98 9.15
CA TYR A 36 20.92 -5.17 8.08
C TYR A 36 20.71 -4.15 6.94
N PRO A 37 21.75 -3.45 6.45
CA PRO A 37 23.19 -3.69 6.67
C PRO A 37 23.81 -2.97 7.89
N PHE A 38 23.04 -2.37 8.77
CA PHE A 38 23.52 -1.56 9.91
C PHE A 38 23.62 -2.35 11.22
N GLY A 39 23.27 -3.63 11.21
CA GLY A 39 23.33 -4.53 12.35
C GLY A 39 22.78 -5.92 12.01
N ASP A 40 22.54 -6.74 13.05
CA ASP A 40 22.19 -8.16 12.91
C ASP A 40 20.70 -8.44 12.75
N ASN A 41 19.84 -7.44 12.99
CA ASN A 41 18.40 -7.58 12.75
C ASN A 41 18.10 -7.66 11.27
N SER A 42 17.07 -8.41 10.86
CA SER A 42 16.74 -8.59 9.46
C SER A 42 15.24 -8.50 9.20
N PHE A 43 14.88 -7.99 8.01
CA PHE A 43 13.52 -8.13 7.48
C PHE A 43 13.19 -9.56 7.04
N LEU A 44 14.19 -10.44 6.94
CA LEU A 44 13.99 -11.83 6.55
C LEU A 44 13.23 -12.58 7.65
N THR A 45 11.93 -12.41 7.64
CA THR A 45 10.99 -13.09 8.53
C THR A 45 9.86 -13.72 7.73
N ASN A 46 9.20 -14.73 8.26
CA ASN A 46 8.07 -15.42 7.63
C ASN A 46 8.38 -15.82 6.18
N ASP A 47 7.44 -15.56 5.25
CA ASP A 47 7.54 -15.94 3.84
C ASP A 47 8.76 -15.33 3.13
N LEU A 48 9.21 -14.15 3.56
CA LEU A 48 10.40 -13.53 2.97
C LEU A 48 11.66 -14.38 3.22
N LYS A 49 11.76 -15.00 4.41
CA LYS A 49 12.86 -15.90 4.78
C LYS A 49 12.74 -17.28 4.12
N TYR A 50 11.52 -17.84 4.11
CA TYR A 50 11.33 -19.25 3.75
C TYR A 50 10.93 -19.47 2.29
N GLN A 51 10.58 -18.39 1.55
CA GLN A 51 10.12 -18.50 0.17
C GLN A 51 10.72 -17.42 -0.74
N TYR A 52 10.53 -16.12 -0.42
CA TYR A 52 10.78 -15.08 -1.42
C TYR A 52 12.25 -14.90 -1.74
N ILE A 53 13.15 -15.07 -0.76
CA ILE A 53 14.58 -14.93 -0.99
C ILE A 53 15.08 -15.98 -2.00
N ASP A 54 14.56 -17.21 -1.91
CA ASP A 54 14.89 -18.29 -2.85
C ASP A 54 14.31 -18.01 -4.25
N PHE A 55 13.12 -17.40 -4.32
CA PHE A 55 12.55 -16.97 -5.59
C PHE A 55 13.38 -15.86 -6.24
N PHE A 56 13.91 -14.93 -5.48
CA PHE A 56 14.83 -13.92 -5.98
C PHE A 56 16.18 -14.52 -6.43
N ALA A 57 16.70 -15.49 -5.69
CA ALA A 57 17.92 -16.21 -6.06
C ALA A 57 17.74 -16.95 -7.40
N TRP A 58 16.62 -17.67 -7.54
CA TRP A 58 16.29 -18.33 -8.81
C TRP A 58 16.07 -17.31 -9.94
N PHE A 59 15.33 -16.24 -9.71
CA PHE A 59 15.06 -15.23 -10.72
C PHE A 59 16.34 -14.49 -11.17
N ARG A 60 17.26 -14.25 -10.26
CA ARG A 60 18.59 -13.75 -10.59
C ARG A 60 19.30 -14.66 -11.60
N ARG A 61 19.28 -15.97 -11.37
CA ARG A 61 19.87 -16.95 -12.31
C ARG A 61 19.16 -16.92 -13.67
N VAL A 62 17.83 -16.75 -13.68
CA VAL A 62 17.08 -16.57 -14.93
C VAL A 62 17.56 -15.34 -15.69
N LEU A 63 17.73 -14.21 -15.01
CA LEU A 63 18.19 -12.95 -15.63
C LEU A 63 19.62 -13.04 -16.15
N LEU A 64 20.47 -13.85 -15.52
CA LEU A 64 21.84 -14.13 -15.97
C LEU A 64 21.94 -15.22 -17.05
N GLY A 65 20.82 -15.79 -17.48
CA GLY A 65 20.79 -16.87 -18.49
C GLY A 65 21.16 -18.25 -17.95
N GLU A 66 21.25 -18.43 -16.64
CA GLU A 66 21.64 -19.68 -15.97
C GLU A 66 20.44 -20.60 -15.65
N ALA A 67 19.21 -20.10 -15.77
CA ALA A 67 17.99 -20.85 -15.47
C ALA A 67 16.85 -20.47 -16.43
N ASN A 68 15.87 -21.36 -16.55
CA ASN A 68 14.72 -21.17 -17.43
C ASN A 68 13.55 -20.49 -16.68
N LEU A 69 12.96 -19.44 -17.27
CA LEU A 69 11.83 -18.71 -16.68
C LEU A 69 10.52 -19.54 -16.69
N ARG A 70 10.36 -20.47 -17.62
CA ARG A 70 9.08 -21.18 -17.81
C ARG A 70 8.98 -22.48 -17.01
N TYR A 71 10.12 -23.08 -16.66
CA TYR A 71 10.17 -24.36 -15.96
C TYR A 71 11.39 -24.44 -15.05
N SER A 72 11.21 -25.00 -13.85
CA SER A 72 12.31 -25.24 -12.91
C SER A 72 12.14 -26.58 -12.22
N PHE A 73 13.22 -27.38 -12.17
CA PHE A 73 13.29 -28.60 -11.38
C PHE A 73 13.50 -28.32 -9.88
N SER A 74 13.99 -27.14 -9.50
CA SER A 74 14.16 -26.74 -8.11
C SER A 74 12.84 -26.33 -7.42
N GLN A 75 11.73 -26.32 -8.14
CA GLN A 75 10.41 -26.05 -7.61
C GLN A 75 9.63 -27.37 -7.47
N GLY A 76 9.48 -27.89 -6.24
CA GLY A 76 8.91 -29.20 -6.00
C GLY A 76 9.70 -30.30 -6.75
N LEU A 77 9.03 -31.13 -7.53
CA LEU A 77 9.64 -32.17 -8.40
C LEU A 77 9.76 -31.70 -9.86
N GLY A 78 9.68 -30.42 -10.11
CA GLY A 78 9.64 -29.79 -11.42
C GLY A 78 8.25 -29.25 -11.77
N MET A 79 8.16 -27.94 -12.03
CA MET A 79 6.89 -27.31 -12.37
C MET A 79 7.06 -26.11 -13.30
N ASN A 80 5.93 -25.73 -13.92
CA ASN A 80 5.83 -24.47 -14.64
C ASN A 80 5.93 -23.29 -13.66
N THR A 81 6.89 -22.42 -13.87
CA THR A 81 7.21 -21.30 -12.98
C THR A 81 6.54 -19.98 -13.35
N TRP A 82 5.70 -19.96 -14.40
CA TRP A 82 5.04 -18.72 -14.84
C TRP A 82 4.11 -18.14 -13.78
N GLY A 83 3.38 -19.01 -13.05
CA GLY A 83 2.54 -18.56 -11.93
C GLY A 83 3.34 -17.91 -10.80
N LEU A 84 4.50 -18.47 -10.49
CA LEU A 84 5.44 -17.92 -9.51
C LEU A 84 5.99 -16.56 -9.98
N TYR A 85 6.43 -16.47 -11.23
CA TYR A 85 6.91 -15.23 -11.83
C TYR A 85 5.83 -14.12 -11.76
N SER A 86 4.62 -14.41 -12.23
CA SER A 86 3.54 -13.42 -12.33
C SER A 86 3.02 -12.92 -10.99
N TYR A 87 3.17 -13.71 -9.93
CA TYR A 87 2.74 -13.33 -8.58
C TYR A 87 3.84 -12.64 -7.79
N TYR A 88 5.08 -13.19 -7.81
CA TYR A 88 6.15 -12.77 -6.90
C TYR A 88 7.20 -11.88 -7.56
N LEU A 89 7.44 -12.01 -8.86
CA LEU A 89 8.68 -11.54 -9.49
C LEU A 89 8.47 -10.55 -10.62
N ALA A 90 7.27 -10.35 -11.12
CA ALA A 90 7.00 -9.53 -12.30
C ALA A 90 7.18 -8.01 -12.08
N SER A 91 7.39 -7.57 -10.84
CA SER A 91 7.71 -6.17 -10.54
C SER A 91 9.05 -5.75 -11.19
N PRO A 92 9.12 -4.58 -11.85
CA PRO A 92 10.36 -4.12 -12.49
C PRO A 92 11.49 -3.87 -11.48
N PHE A 93 11.19 -3.60 -10.22
CA PHE A 93 12.19 -3.48 -9.17
C PHE A 93 12.96 -4.78 -8.96
N ASN A 94 12.35 -5.92 -9.24
CA ASN A 94 12.97 -7.23 -9.07
C ASN A 94 14.06 -7.51 -10.12
N LEU A 95 14.06 -6.81 -11.26
CA LEU A 95 15.14 -6.88 -12.25
C LEU A 95 16.49 -6.46 -11.66
N LEU A 96 16.47 -5.60 -10.64
CA LEU A 96 17.68 -5.14 -9.97
C LEU A 96 18.41 -6.27 -9.23
N CYS A 97 17.77 -7.43 -8.96
CA CYS A 97 18.45 -8.56 -8.30
C CYS A 97 19.65 -9.08 -9.10
N ALA A 98 19.67 -8.90 -10.43
CA ALA A 98 20.80 -9.27 -11.26
C ALA A 98 22.07 -8.46 -10.95
N LEU A 99 21.94 -7.27 -10.38
CA LEU A 99 23.05 -6.37 -10.04
C LEU A 99 23.73 -6.76 -8.71
N PHE A 100 23.11 -7.64 -7.92
CA PHE A 100 23.62 -8.04 -6.60
C PHE A 100 24.22 -9.45 -6.67
N PRO A 101 25.36 -9.71 -5.98
CA PRO A 101 25.86 -11.05 -5.78
C PRO A 101 24.82 -11.96 -5.06
N ALA A 102 24.91 -13.28 -5.27
CA ALA A 102 23.95 -14.22 -4.71
C ALA A 102 23.90 -14.19 -3.16
N ASP A 103 25.05 -13.96 -2.51
CA ASP A 103 25.18 -13.81 -1.06
C ASP A 103 24.72 -12.47 -0.52
N LYS A 104 24.37 -11.49 -1.39
CA LYS A 104 23.93 -10.13 -1.03
C LYS A 104 22.44 -9.87 -1.35
N LEU A 105 21.63 -10.91 -1.51
CA LEU A 105 20.18 -10.73 -1.79
C LEU A 105 19.42 -10.07 -0.66
N THR A 106 19.89 -10.17 0.59
CA THR A 106 19.31 -9.40 1.71
C THR A 106 19.53 -7.90 1.51
N LEU A 107 20.69 -7.49 1.00
CA LEU A 107 20.96 -6.08 0.65
C LEU A 107 20.09 -5.63 -0.54
N PHE A 108 19.90 -6.49 -1.53
CA PHE A 108 18.94 -6.24 -2.63
C PHE A 108 17.53 -5.97 -2.10
N ILE A 109 17.00 -6.81 -1.19
CA ILE A 109 15.68 -6.63 -0.60
C ILE A 109 15.60 -5.29 0.14
N PHE A 110 16.61 -4.95 0.92
CA PHE A 110 16.72 -3.65 1.58
C PHE A 110 16.66 -2.49 0.57
N ALA A 111 17.45 -2.56 -0.49
CA ALA A 111 17.54 -1.53 -1.52
C ALA A 111 16.21 -1.34 -2.26
N ILE A 112 15.56 -2.42 -2.72
CA ILE A 112 14.27 -2.28 -3.40
C ILE A 112 13.16 -1.78 -2.48
N THR A 113 13.20 -2.12 -1.20
CA THR A 113 12.24 -1.60 -0.21
C THR A 113 12.39 -0.08 -0.08
N ALA A 114 13.62 0.41 0.07
CA ALA A 114 13.92 1.85 0.11
C ALA A 114 13.43 2.58 -1.16
N LEU A 115 13.73 2.01 -2.35
CA LEU A 115 13.31 2.57 -3.63
C LEU A 115 11.78 2.61 -3.76
N LYS A 116 11.09 1.55 -3.38
CA LYS A 116 9.61 1.48 -3.43
C LYS A 116 8.98 2.52 -2.51
N LEU A 117 9.48 2.72 -1.29
CA LEU A 117 9.00 3.75 -0.38
C LEU A 117 9.17 5.16 -0.98
N GLY A 118 10.32 5.45 -1.60
CA GLY A 118 10.52 6.68 -2.35
C GLY A 118 9.50 6.87 -3.48
N CYS A 119 9.22 5.82 -4.24
CA CYS A 119 8.22 5.83 -5.33
C CYS A 119 6.78 6.03 -4.83
N ILE A 120 6.40 5.44 -3.69
CA ILE A 120 5.09 5.67 -3.06
C ILE A 120 4.95 7.14 -2.68
N HIS A 121 5.98 7.73 -2.08
CA HIS A 121 5.94 9.14 -1.69
C HIS A 121 5.77 10.04 -2.91
N ILE A 122 6.50 9.80 -4.01
CA ILE A 122 6.34 10.56 -5.25
C ILE A 122 4.92 10.43 -5.80
N SER A 123 4.43 9.21 -5.98
CA SER A 123 3.15 8.96 -6.64
C SER A 123 1.98 9.53 -5.85
N SER A 124 2.00 9.39 -4.52
CA SER A 124 0.97 9.95 -3.64
C SER A 124 1.06 11.46 -3.52
N ALA A 125 2.26 12.06 -3.45
CA ALA A 125 2.43 13.52 -3.48
C ALA A 125 1.94 14.12 -4.81
N TRP A 126 2.26 13.46 -5.92
CA TRP A 126 1.77 13.84 -7.24
C TRP A 126 0.23 13.76 -7.30
N TYR A 127 -0.36 12.69 -6.76
CA TYR A 127 -1.82 12.53 -6.69
C TYR A 127 -2.48 13.66 -5.92
N VAL A 128 -1.99 13.95 -4.71
CA VAL A 128 -2.52 15.00 -3.83
C VAL A 128 -2.45 16.37 -4.50
N GLN A 129 -1.33 16.71 -5.15
CA GLN A 129 -1.21 17.96 -5.89
C GLN A 129 -2.14 18.04 -7.09
N LYS A 130 -2.24 16.96 -7.88
CA LYS A 130 -3.05 16.96 -9.11
C LYS A 130 -4.54 16.89 -8.84
N ARG A 131 -4.96 16.20 -7.78
CA ARG A 131 -6.38 16.03 -7.45
C ARG A 131 -6.95 17.23 -6.70
N PHE A 132 -6.17 17.80 -5.78
CA PHE A 132 -6.63 18.81 -4.82
C PHE A 132 -5.94 20.16 -4.94
N ASP A 133 -5.00 20.31 -5.86
CA ASP A 133 -4.22 21.54 -6.05
C ASP A 133 -3.61 22.09 -4.74
N LEU A 134 -3.08 21.19 -3.90
CA LEU A 134 -2.49 21.57 -2.62
C LEU A 134 -1.05 22.09 -2.77
N SER A 135 -0.63 22.88 -1.77
CA SER A 135 0.75 23.32 -1.67
C SER A 135 1.72 22.15 -1.51
N LYS A 136 2.97 22.33 -1.94
CA LYS A 136 4.02 21.32 -1.83
C LYS A 136 4.23 20.79 -0.41
N PRO A 137 4.27 21.63 0.66
CA PRO A 137 4.39 21.14 2.02
C PRO A 137 3.20 20.26 2.46
N ALA A 138 1.97 20.65 2.13
CA ALA A 138 0.79 19.85 2.46
C ALA A 138 0.79 18.51 1.72
N ALA A 139 1.14 18.51 0.43
CA ALA A 139 1.27 17.30 -0.35
C ALA A 139 2.37 16.39 0.18
N PHE A 140 3.52 16.95 0.57
CA PHE A 140 4.63 16.23 1.19
C PHE A 140 4.20 15.50 2.46
N LEU A 141 3.60 16.20 3.40
CA LEU A 141 3.22 15.63 4.71
C LEU A 141 2.13 14.57 4.60
N LEU A 142 1.08 14.82 3.80
CA LEU A 142 0.02 13.82 3.59
C LEU A 142 0.54 12.56 2.90
N SER A 143 1.36 12.73 1.88
CA SER A 143 1.93 11.58 1.15
C SER A 143 2.96 10.82 1.99
N LEU A 144 3.73 11.51 2.84
CA LEU A 144 4.63 10.88 3.80
C LEU A 144 3.85 10.00 4.79
N SER A 145 2.72 10.51 5.32
CA SER A 145 1.83 9.75 6.21
C SER A 145 1.27 8.50 5.54
N PHE A 146 0.90 8.58 4.26
CA PHE A 146 0.47 7.42 3.50
C PHE A 146 1.61 6.43 3.24
N THR A 147 2.80 6.92 2.87
CA THR A 147 3.99 6.10 2.60
C THR A 147 4.38 5.25 3.80
N PHE A 148 4.36 5.83 5.00
CA PHE A 148 4.74 5.19 6.25
C PHE A 148 3.54 4.81 7.12
N CYS A 149 2.39 4.54 6.52
CA CYS A 149 1.23 4.03 7.27
C CYS A 149 1.54 2.65 7.88
N SER A 150 0.80 2.28 8.94
CA SER A 150 1.01 1.02 9.65
C SER A 150 0.99 -0.21 8.75
N TRP A 151 0.12 -0.20 7.73
CA TRP A 151 0.07 -1.31 6.78
C TRP A 151 1.37 -1.44 5.97
N THR A 152 1.93 -0.35 5.49
CA THR A 152 3.20 -0.36 4.77
C THR A 152 4.31 -0.92 5.65
N ILE A 153 4.45 -0.40 6.87
CA ILE A 153 5.51 -0.83 7.79
C ILE A 153 5.38 -2.30 8.16
N SER A 154 4.16 -2.78 8.46
CA SER A 154 3.94 -4.19 8.80
C SER A 154 4.15 -5.15 7.63
N ASN A 155 4.02 -4.67 6.39
CA ASN A 155 4.15 -5.47 5.18
C ASN A 155 5.48 -5.27 4.43
N LEU A 156 6.50 -4.64 5.03
CA LEU A 156 7.84 -4.55 4.42
C LEU A 156 8.44 -5.94 4.13
N ARG A 157 8.05 -6.96 4.89
CA ARG A 157 8.39 -8.37 4.64
C ARG A 157 7.68 -9.00 3.43
N ASN A 158 6.72 -8.28 2.81
CA ASN A 158 6.02 -8.69 1.59
C ASN A 158 6.30 -7.70 0.44
N PRO A 159 7.53 -7.63 -0.07
CA PRO A 159 7.94 -6.59 -1.03
C PRO A 159 7.09 -6.58 -2.31
N LEU A 160 6.48 -7.72 -2.68
CA LEU A 160 5.58 -7.83 -3.83
C LEU A 160 4.25 -7.06 -3.64
N TRP A 161 3.81 -6.86 -2.39
CA TRP A 161 2.56 -6.13 -2.12
C TRP A 161 2.75 -4.62 -2.08
N ILE A 162 3.96 -4.14 -1.87
CA ILE A 162 4.27 -2.70 -1.76
C ILE A 162 4.03 -1.96 -3.09
N ASP A 163 4.17 -2.65 -4.22
CA ASP A 163 4.03 -2.04 -5.55
C ASP A 163 2.63 -1.44 -5.79
N CYS A 164 1.58 -2.02 -5.21
CA CYS A 164 0.23 -1.49 -5.38
C CYS A 164 0.06 -0.08 -4.77
N LEU A 165 0.81 0.27 -3.72
CA LEU A 165 0.75 1.61 -3.14
C LEU A 165 1.36 2.67 -4.06
N ILE A 166 2.28 2.28 -4.95
CA ILE A 166 2.83 3.18 -5.98
C ILE A 166 1.77 3.48 -7.05
N LEU A 167 1.03 2.45 -7.47
CA LEU A 167 0.11 2.53 -8.61
C LEU A 167 -1.31 2.95 -8.24
N LEU A 168 -1.77 2.67 -7.02
CA LEU A 168 -3.11 3.03 -6.55
C LEU A 168 -3.41 4.54 -6.64
N PRO A 169 -2.52 5.47 -6.23
CA PRO A 169 -2.74 6.91 -6.42
C PRO A 169 -2.91 7.30 -7.90
N ILE A 170 -2.17 6.64 -8.80
CA ILE A 170 -2.22 6.90 -10.24
C ILE A 170 -3.55 6.40 -10.83
N CYS A 171 -3.99 5.20 -10.42
CA CYS A 171 -5.29 4.65 -10.79
C CYS A 171 -6.45 5.54 -10.29
N ALA A 172 -6.40 5.98 -9.04
CA ALA A 172 -7.41 6.84 -8.44
C ALA A 172 -7.50 8.20 -9.16
N TYR A 173 -6.36 8.79 -9.54
CA TYR A 173 -6.38 9.99 -10.37
C TYR A 173 -6.94 9.71 -11.77
N GLY A 174 -6.69 8.52 -12.32
CA GLY A 174 -7.31 8.05 -13.56
C GLY A 174 -8.84 7.99 -13.46
N CYS A 175 -9.40 7.53 -12.33
CA CYS A 175 -10.84 7.58 -12.03
C CYS A 175 -11.34 9.03 -12.00
N HIS A 176 -10.63 9.93 -11.33
CA HIS A 176 -10.95 11.35 -11.30
C HIS A 176 -10.98 11.99 -12.72
N GLU A 177 -9.97 11.73 -13.54
CA GLU A 177 -9.94 12.23 -14.93
C GLU A 177 -11.06 11.64 -15.79
N LEU A 178 -11.38 10.38 -15.59
CA LEU A 178 -12.48 9.71 -16.28
C LEU A 178 -13.81 10.38 -15.94
N ILE A 179 -14.09 10.61 -14.67
CA ILE A 179 -15.35 11.23 -14.21
C ILE A 179 -15.44 12.69 -14.69
N ARG A 180 -14.39 13.49 -14.50
CA ARG A 180 -14.42 14.92 -14.76
C ARG A 180 -14.11 15.30 -16.20
N LYS A 181 -13.21 14.57 -16.89
CA LYS A 181 -12.66 14.91 -18.21
C LYS A 181 -12.94 13.86 -19.29
N ARG A 182 -13.61 12.74 -18.97
CA ARG A 182 -13.87 11.60 -19.90
C ARG A 182 -12.60 10.93 -20.43
N ARG A 183 -11.44 11.09 -19.77
CA ARG A 183 -10.15 10.53 -20.19
C ARG A 183 -9.92 9.19 -19.50
N MET A 184 -9.69 8.13 -20.30
CA MET A 184 -9.54 6.76 -19.82
C MET A 184 -8.08 6.29 -19.77
N ILE A 185 -7.22 6.83 -20.62
CA ILE A 185 -5.90 6.27 -20.92
C ILE A 185 -5.03 6.06 -19.67
N ARG A 186 -5.05 7.00 -18.73
CA ARG A 186 -4.28 6.86 -17.48
C ARG A 186 -4.76 5.69 -16.64
N LEU A 187 -6.08 5.52 -16.52
CA LEU A 187 -6.67 4.39 -15.78
C LEU A 187 -6.32 3.06 -16.46
N VAL A 188 -6.39 3.00 -17.80
CA VAL A 188 -6.01 1.81 -18.57
C VAL A 188 -4.56 1.41 -18.30
N ILE A 189 -3.63 2.35 -18.49
CA ILE A 189 -2.19 2.07 -18.32
C ILE A 189 -1.87 1.73 -16.86
N ALA A 190 -2.37 2.50 -15.90
CA ALA A 190 -2.10 2.27 -14.49
C ALA A 190 -2.69 0.94 -14.00
N THR A 191 -3.88 0.55 -14.47
CA THR A 191 -4.46 -0.77 -14.19
C THR A 191 -3.62 -1.89 -14.78
N ALA A 192 -3.19 -1.77 -16.05
CA ALA A 192 -2.34 -2.77 -16.68
C ALA A 192 -1.03 -2.97 -15.91
N LEU A 193 -0.34 -1.88 -15.57
CA LEU A 193 0.90 -1.95 -14.78
C LEU A 193 0.68 -2.54 -13.40
N ASN A 194 -0.43 -2.19 -12.72
CA ASN A 194 -0.74 -2.72 -11.39
C ASN A 194 -0.94 -4.25 -11.43
N VAL A 195 -1.67 -4.74 -12.44
CA VAL A 195 -1.86 -6.19 -12.65
C VAL A 195 -0.56 -6.88 -13.03
N MET A 196 0.27 -6.27 -13.88
CA MET A 196 1.57 -6.83 -14.28
C MET A 196 2.53 -6.93 -13.09
N PHE A 197 2.55 -5.96 -12.17
CA PHE A 197 3.47 -5.96 -11.05
C PHE A 197 3.10 -7.00 -9.99
N CYS A 198 1.81 -7.08 -9.62
CA CYS A 198 1.25 -8.12 -8.75
C CYS A 198 -0.26 -8.21 -8.96
N TRP A 199 -0.72 -9.21 -9.71
CA TRP A 199 -2.14 -9.38 -10.04
C TRP A 199 -3.04 -9.50 -8.80
N TYR A 200 -2.53 -10.05 -7.68
CA TYR A 200 -3.31 -10.23 -6.46
C TYR A 200 -3.67 -8.90 -5.79
N THR A 201 -2.67 -8.04 -5.56
CA THR A 201 -2.93 -6.70 -4.97
C THR A 201 -3.63 -5.78 -5.96
N ALA A 202 -3.44 -6.00 -7.26
CA ALA A 202 -4.21 -5.32 -8.30
C ALA A 202 -5.69 -5.69 -8.27
N TYR A 203 -6.02 -6.97 -8.04
CA TYR A 203 -7.41 -7.40 -7.85
C TYR A 203 -8.07 -6.64 -6.70
N ILE A 204 -7.41 -6.57 -5.54
CA ILE A 204 -7.87 -5.79 -4.39
C ILE A 204 -8.04 -4.31 -4.77
N SER A 205 -7.06 -3.74 -5.46
CA SER A 205 -7.12 -2.35 -5.91
C SER A 205 -8.28 -2.09 -6.88
N ILE A 206 -8.54 -2.99 -7.82
CA ILE A 206 -9.63 -2.86 -8.81
C ILE A 206 -11.01 -2.90 -8.10
N LEU A 207 -11.20 -3.80 -7.15
CA LEU A 207 -12.42 -3.83 -6.33
C LEU A 207 -12.62 -2.49 -5.58
N PHE A 208 -11.55 -1.97 -5.00
CA PHE A 208 -11.60 -0.66 -4.37
C PHE A 208 -11.93 0.46 -5.37
N LEU A 209 -11.35 0.45 -6.58
CA LEU A 209 -11.62 1.45 -7.60
C LEU A 209 -13.09 1.43 -8.06
N CYS A 210 -13.77 0.28 -8.03
CA CYS A 210 -15.22 0.19 -8.28
C CYS A 210 -16.01 0.99 -7.23
N ILE A 211 -15.57 1.00 -5.97
CA ILE A 211 -16.18 1.80 -4.89
C ILE A 211 -15.73 3.26 -5.00
N PHE A 212 -14.44 3.49 -5.25
CA PHE A 212 -13.86 4.81 -5.31
C PHE A 212 -14.39 5.67 -6.47
N VAL A 213 -14.63 5.07 -7.62
CA VAL A 213 -15.21 5.80 -8.77
C VAL A 213 -16.62 6.30 -8.49
N LEU A 214 -17.38 5.58 -7.64
CA LEU A 214 -18.72 6.02 -7.23
C LEU A 214 -18.65 7.28 -6.36
N ILE A 215 -17.66 7.40 -5.47
CA ILE A 215 -17.51 8.60 -4.64
C ILE A 215 -17.09 9.81 -5.46
N GLU A 216 -16.18 9.64 -6.43
CA GLU A 216 -15.81 10.69 -7.39
C GLU A 216 -17.02 11.09 -8.27
N PHE A 217 -17.89 10.13 -8.60
CA PHE A 217 -19.12 10.40 -9.35
C PHE A 217 -20.14 11.15 -8.49
N VAL A 218 -20.34 10.76 -7.23
CA VAL A 218 -21.25 11.46 -6.29
C VAL A 218 -20.79 12.90 -6.09
N ASP A 219 -19.51 13.13 -5.91
CA ASP A 219 -18.92 14.48 -5.80
C ASP A 219 -19.18 15.31 -7.06
N TYR A 220 -18.96 14.72 -8.24
CA TYR A 220 -19.23 15.38 -9.52
C TYR A 220 -20.71 15.73 -9.72
N VAL A 221 -21.61 14.80 -9.37
CA VAL A 221 -23.07 15.00 -9.50
C VAL A 221 -23.59 16.03 -8.48
N ALA A 222 -22.96 16.15 -7.32
CA ALA A 222 -23.29 17.18 -6.35
C ALA A 222 -23.08 18.61 -6.91
N GLU A 223 -22.11 18.77 -7.82
CA GLU A 223 -21.82 20.05 -8.50
C GLU A 223 -22.64 20.26 -9.79
N LYS A 224 -22.81 19.22 -10.60
CA LYS A 224 -23.31 19.33 -11.97
C LYS A 224 -24.72 18.82 -12.18
N GLY A 225 -25.31 18.18 -11.16
CA GLY A 225 -26.59 17.51 -11.27
C GLY A 225 -26.49 16.08 -11.81
N PHE A 226 -27.53 15.30 -11.57
CA PHE A 226 -27.63 13.90 -11.98
C PHE A 226 -28.28 13.73 -13.34
N SER A 227 -27.73 12.84 -14.17
CA SER A 227 -28.35 12.36 -15.39
C SER A 227 -28.02 10.90 -15.63
N TRP A 228 -29.02 10.09 -16.00
CA TRP A 228 -28.83 8.68 -16.35
C TRP A 228 -27.85 8.47 -17.51
N LYS A 229 -27.91 9.34 -18.52
CA LYS A 229 -26.95 9.30 -19.64
C LYS A 229 -25.50 9.54 -19.16
N LEU A 230 -25.33 10.49 -18.24
CA LEU A 230 -24.04 10.77 -17.65
C LEU A 230 -23.51 9.56 -16.85
N MET A 231 -24.36 8.98 -16.02
CA MET A 231 -23.99 7.79 -15.22
C MET A 231 -23.59 6.62 -16.13
N LEU A 232 -24.41 6.32 -17.13
CA LEU A 232 -24.12 5.23 -18.06
C LEU A 232 -22.84 5.46 -18.85
N ASP A 233 -22.62 6.69 -19.39
CA ASP A 233 -21.36 7.05 -20.09
C ASP A 233 -20.13 6.84 -19.20
N ARG A 234 -20.18 7.26 -17.94
CA ARG A 234 -19.05 7.11 -17.02
C ARG A 234 -18.84 5.65 -16.61
N ALA A 235 -19.93 4.92 -16.35
CA ALA A 235 -19.86 3.49 -16.01
C ALA A 235 -19.27 2.66 -17.15
N LEU A 236 -19.74 2.86 -18.39
CA LEU A 236 -19.21 2.14 -19.54
C LEU A 236 -17.74 2.47 -19.82
N ARG A 237 -17.33 3.74 -19.67
CA ARG A 237 -15.91 4.13 -19.80
C ARG A 237 -15.05 3.52 -18.70
N PHE A 238 -15.55 3.47 -17.45
CA PHE A 238 -14.84 2.84 -16.36
C PHE A 238 -14.67 1.34 -16.61
N ALA A 239 -15.75 0.65 -16.92
CA ALA A 239 -15.72 -0.77 -17.27
C ALA A 239 -14.77 -1.06 -18.44
N GLY A 240 -14.86 -0.24 -19.51
CA GLY A 240 -13.96 -0.33 -20.67
C GLY A 240 -12.49 -0.07 -20.31
N ALA A 241 -12.21 0.90 -19.44
CA ALA A 241 -10.83 1.18 -19.00
C ALA A 241 -10.23 0.03 -18.19
N ILE A 242 -11.01 -0.55 -17.26
CA ILE A 242 -10.56 -1.73 -16.49
C ILE A 242 -10.39 -2.93 -17.43
N ALA A 243 -11.35 -3.20 -18.32
CA ALA A 243 -11.26 -4.31 -19.28
C ALA A 243 -10.04 -4.19 -20.19
N LEU A 244 -9.76 -3.00 -20.75
CA LEU A 244 -8.57 -2.75 -21.56
C LEU A 244 -7.28 -2.92 -20.75
N GLY A 245 -7.24 -2.44 -19.50
CA GLY A 245 -6.10 -2.63 -18.61
C GLY A 245 -5.83 -4.12 -18.34
N LEU A 246 -6.88 -4.89 -18.09
CA LEU A 246 -6.80 -6.35 -17.91
C LEU A 246 -6.35 -7.05 -19.21
N LEU A 247 -6.86 -6.67 -20.36
CA LEU A 247 -6.45 -7.23 -21.63
C LEU A 247 -4.96 -6.99 -21.92
N LEU A 248 -4.46 -5.78 -21.70
CA LEU A 248 -3.04 -5.44 -21.87
C LEU A 248 -2.11 -6.26 -20.94
N SER A 249 -2.59 -6.67 -19.78
CA SER A 249 -1.83 -7.44 -18.79
C SER A 249 -2.17 -8.95 -18.81
N ALA A 250 -3.05 -9.42 -19.70
CA ALA A 250 -3.55 -10.79 -19.71
C ALA A 250 -2.44 -11.84 -19.82
N TRP A 251 -1.37 -11.55 -20.54
CA TRP A 251 -0.21 -12.42 -20.70
C TRP A 251 0.51 -12.75 -19.38
N THR A 252 0.42 -11.90 -18.36
CA THR A 252 1.01 -12.14 -17.04
C THR A 252 0.11 -13.02 -16.17
N PHE A 253 -1.15 -12.64 -15.98
CA PHE A 253 -2.00 -13.26 -14.96
C PHE A 253 -2.87 -14.42 -15.48
N LEU A 254 -3.25 -14.44 -16.77
CA LEU A 254 -4.15 -15.45 -17.30
C LEU A 254 -3.60 -16.88 -17.18
N PRO A 255 -2.32 -17.17 -17.49
CA PRO A 255 -1.77 -18.50 -17.27
C PRO A 255 -1.82 -18.94 -15.81
N THR A 256 -1.67 -18.00 -14.88
CA THR A 256 -1.74 -18.25 -13.43
C THR A 256 -3.16 -18.60 -13.00
N ILE A 257 -4.16 -17.85 -13.45
CA ILE A 257 -5.58 -18.16 -13.16
C ILE A 257 -5.94 -19.54 -13.69
N LEU A 258 -5.54 -19.87 -14.92
CA LEU A 258 -5.79 -21.19 -15.53
C LEU A 258 -5.10 -22.32 -14.74
N ALA A 259 -3.90 -22.10 -14.21
CA ALA A 259 -3.22 -23.07 -13.36
C ALA A 259 -3.93 -23.22 -11.99
N MET A 260 -4.39 -22.13 -11.40
CA MET A 260 -5.07 -22.12 -10.09
C MET A 260 -6.50 -22.68 -10.16
N SER A 261 -7.16 -22.63 -11.29
CA SER A 261 -8.53 -23.16 -11.46
C SER A 261 -8.63 -24.67 -11.27
N LYS A 262 -7.50 -25.39 -11.35
CA LYS A 262 -7.42 -26.84 -11.10
C LYS A 262 -7.44 -27.20 -9.60
N GLY A 263 -7.21 -26.24 -8.72
CA GLY A 263 -7.37 -26.39 -7.27
C GLY A 263 -8.77 -25.93 -6.85
N GLY A 264 -9.58 -26.82 -6.29
CA GLY A 264 -10.97 -26.50 -5.90
C GLY A 264 -11.09 -25.32 -4.94
N PRO A 265 -12.23 -24.63 -4.92
CA PRO A 265 -12.47 -23.53 -3.97
C PRO A 265 -12.57 -24.10 -2.56
N VAL A 266 -11.72 -23.63 -1.65
CA VAL A 266 -11.89 -23.91 -0.22
C VAL A 266 -12.78 -22.81 0.36
N LEU A 267 -14.09 -22.97 0.24
CA LEU A 267 -15.07 -22.17 0.97
C LEU A 267 -15.24 -22.79 2.37
N ALA A 268 -14.32 -22.51 3.26
CA ALA A 268 -14.55 -22.70 4.69
C ALA A 268 -15.10 -21.41 5.26
N LEU A 269 -16.38 -21.39 5.63
CA LEU A 269 -16.97 -20.29 6.38
C LEU A 269 -16.35 -20.31 7.79
N GLY A 270 -15.36 -19.45 8.01
CA GLY A 270 -14.84 -19.17 9.34
C GLY A 270 -15.83 -18.39 10.21
N PRO A 271 -15.48 -18.06 11.46
CA PRO A 271 -16.32 -17.24 12.31
C PRO A 271 -16.64 -15.90 11.63
N LEU A 272 -17.88 -15.40 11.80
CA LEU A 272 -18.35 -14.16 11.16
C LEU A 272 -17.41 -12.98 11.47
N LEU A 273 -17.01 -12.87 12.74
CA LEU A 273 -16.09 -11.84 13.21
C LEU A 273 -14.69 -12.43 13.35
N LYS A 274 -13.71 -11.88 12.66
CA LYS A 274 -12.29 -12.29 12.71
C LYS A 274 -11.54 -11.66 13.88
N THR A 275 -11.97 -10.48 14.30
CA THR A 275 -11.29 -9.69 15.31
C THR A 275 -12.27 -9.02 16.24
N SER A 276 -11.83 -8.72 17.46
CA SER A 276 -12.62 -8.03 18.47
C SER A 276 -12.72 -6.53 18.16
N LEU A 277 -13.77 -5.87 18.66
CA LEU A 277 -13.92 -4.41 18.59
C LEU A 277 -12.70 -3.70 19.22
N LYS A 278 -12.15 -4.25 20.31
CA LYS A 278 -10.94 -3.75 20.94
C LYS A 278 -9.74 -3.75 19.98
N SER A 279 -9.57 -4.81 19.20
CA SER A 279 -8.50 -4.89 18.19
C SER A 279 -8.74 -3.91 17.04
N VAL A 280 -9.99 -3.69 16.63
CA VAL A 280 -10.33 -2.67 15.62
C VAL A 280 -9.92 -1.27 16.09
N ILE A 281 -10.27 -0.90 17.33
CA ILE A 281 -9.88 0.40 17.92
C ILE A 281 -8.37 0.52 18.00
N ARG A 282 -7.68 -0.52 18.47
CA ARG A 282 -6.20 -0.57 18.51
C ARG A 282 -5.57 -0.38 17.13
N GLY A 283 -6.21 -0.86 16.07
CA GLY A 283 -5.73 -0.70 14.70
C GLY A 283 -5.61 0.76 14.22
N PHE A 284 -6.34 1.67 14.86
CA PHE A 284 -6.23 3.11 14.62
C PHE A 284 -5.18 3.81 15.49
N LEU A 285 -4.54 3.09 16.40
CA LEU A 285 -3.51 3.64 17.28
C LEU A 285 -2.11 3.29 16.77
N PRO A 286 -1.12 4.14 16.99
CA PRO A 286 0.25 3.88 16.57
C PRO A 286 0.83 2.66 17.28
N CYS A 287 1.67 1.89 16.59
CA CYS A 287 2.46 0.76 17.10
C CYS A 287 1.68 -0.38 17.79
N MET A 288 0.34 -0.38 17.73
CA MET A 288 -0.49 -1.39 18.42
C MET A 288 -0.66 -2.72 17.67
N TRP A 289 -0.10 -2.84 16.47
CA TRP A 289 -0.20 -4.05 15.62
C TRP A 289 0.87 -5.12 15.95
N VAL A 290 1.91 -4.76 16.68
CA VAL A 290 3.15 -5.55 16.82
C VAL A 290 2.95 -6.91 17.48
N SER A 291 1.94 -7.07 18.32
CA SER A 291 1.76 -8.28 19.15
C SER A 291 0.68 -9.24 18.66
N ASN A 292 -0.12 -8.87 17.65
CA ASN A 292 -1.23 -9.71 17.22
C ASN A 292 -1.56 -9.51 15.73
N GLU A 293 -1.35 -10.55 14.92
CA GLU A 293 -1.64 -10.55 13.48
C GLU A 293 -3.12 -10.26 13.16
N SER A 294 -4.03 -10.46 14.10
CA SER A 294 -5.46 -10.16 13.95
C SER A 294 -5.81 -8.68 14.11
N THR A 295 -4.88 -7.82 14.54
CA THR A 295 -5.12 -6.38 14.68
C THR A 295 -5.02 -5.70 13.31
N PRO A 296 -6.09 -5.04 12.81
CA PRO A 296 -6.04 -4.31 11.55
C PRO A 296 -5.04 -3.15 11.58
N GLN A 297 -4.34 -2.90 10.48
CA GLN A 297 -3.30 -1.85 10.39
C GLN A 297 -3.87 -0.58 9.75
N PHE A 298 -4.74 0.12 10.46
CA PHE A 298 -5.46 1.30 9.95
C PHE A 298 -4.74 2.63 10.18
N TYR A 299 -3.78 2.67 11.10
CA TYR A 299 -3.11 3.91 11.45
C TYR A 299 -2.29 4.46 10.28
N CYS A 300 -2.52 5.71 9.93
CA CYS A 300 -1.85 6.40 8.83
C CYS A 300 -1.43 7.84 9.18
N GLY A 301 -1.09 8.06 10.44
CA GLY A 301 -0.74 9.38 10.97
C GLY A 301 -1.96 10.16 11.47
N ILE A 302 -1.83 10.67 12.70
CA ILE A 302 -2.95 11.30 13.40
C ILE A 302 -3.50 12.53 12.67
N ILE A 303 -2.61 13.33 12.08
CA ILE A 303 -2.99 14.53 11.31
C ILE A 303 -3.87 14.14 10.12
N MET A 304 -3.44 13.14 9.35
CA MET A 304 -4.18 12.66 8.18
C MET A 304 -5.53 12.10 8.60
N MET A 305 -5.60 11.33 9.68
CA MET A 305 -6.85 10.76 10.20
C MET A 305 -7.83 11.84 10.68
N LEU A 306 -7.36 12.84 11.43
CA LEU A 306 -8.20 13.95 11.90
C LEU A 306 -8.74 14.78 10.73
N LEU A 307 -7.90 15.08 9.73
CA LEU A 307 -8.35 15.73 8.50
C LEU A 307 -9.37 14.90 7.74
N ALA A 308 -9.18 13.59 7.67
CA ALA A 308 -10.14 12.70 7.02
C ALA A 308 -11.50 12.68 7.76
N VAL A 309 -11.50 12.57 9.09
CA VAL A 309 -12.71 12.61 9.91
C VAL A 309 -13.39 13.98 9.81
N SER A 310 -12.64 15.07 9.74
CA SER A 310 -13.18 16.42 9.65
C SER A 310 -14.01 16.63 8.37
N LEU A 311 -13.78 15.87 7.30
CA LEU A 311 -14.60 15.88 6.10
C LEU A 311 -16.07 15.50 6.40
N LEU A 312 -16.28 14.54 7.29
CA LEU A 312 -17.62 14.04 7.64
C LEU A 312 -18.45 15.10 8.39
N VAL A 313 -17.82 15.93 9.20
CA VAL A 313 -18.50 16.95 10.00
C VAL A 313 -18.55 18.32 9.32
N ASN A 314 -17.81 18.53 8.24
CA ASN A 314 -17.74 19.79 7.52
C ASN A 314 -19.04 20.05 6.74
N ARG A 315 -19.84 21.02 7.19
CA ARG A 315 -21.14 21.38 6.59
C ARG A 315 -21.01 22.06 5.21
N THR A 316 -19.85 22.50 4.79
CA THR A 316 -19.62 23.08 3.45
C THR A 316 -19.55 21.99 2.37
N VAL A 317 -19.28 20.74 2.77
CA VAL A 317 -19.32 19.57 1.88
C VAL A 317 -20.75 19.10 1.71
N SER A 318 -21.11 18.71 0.48
CA SER A 318 -22.44 18.20 0.19
C SER A 318 -22.76 17.00 1.11
N ILE A 319 -24.00 16.95 1.60
CA ILE A 319 -24.44 15.83 2.45
C ILE A 319 -24.27 14.47 1.73
N LYS A 320 -24.46 14.44 0.40
CA LYS A 320 -24.28 13.24 -0.42
C LYS A 320 -22.84 12.74 -0.37
N THR A 321 -21.87 13.65 -0.54
CA THR A 321 -20.44 13.31 -0.47
C THR A 321 -20.05 12.86 0.94
N ARG A 322 -20.57 13.49 2.00
CA ARG A 322 -20.30 13.12 3.39
C ARG A 322 -20.85 11.71 3.71
N ILE A 323 -22.09 11.41 3.31
CA ILE A 323 -22.70 10.08 3.49
C ILE A 323 -21.92 9.05 2.69
N ALA A 324 -21.58 9.31 1.44
CA ALA A 324 -20.78 8.40 0.62
C ALA A 324 -19.40 8.12 1.25
N THR A 325 -18.75 9.15 1.78
CA THR A 325 -17.46 8.99 2.50
C THR A 325 -17.63 8.10 3.74
N LEU A 326 -18.68 8.32 4.53
CA LEU A 326 -18.97 7.50 5.72
C LEU A 326 -19.22 6.04 5.34
N VAL A 327 -20.06 5.80 4.32
CA VAL A 327 -20.40 4.44 3.84
C VAL A 327 -19.14 3.72 3.36
N VAL A 328 -18.28 4.37 2.56
CA VAL A 328 -17.03 3.77 2.09
C VAL A 328 -16.10 3.47 3.27
N THR A 329 -15.97 4.38 4.24
CA THR A 329 -15.18 4.15 5.45
C THR A 329 -15.69 2.91 6.20
N ILE A 330 -16.99 2.78 6.41
CA ILE A 330 -17.61 1.62 7.08
C ILE A 330 -17.32 0.34 6.30
N ILE A 331 -17.49 0.35 4.96
CA ILE A 331 -17.19 -0.83 4.12
C ILE A 331 -15.74 -1.25 4.27
N LEU A 332 -14.78 -0.32 4.22
CA LEU A 332 -13.35 -0.63 4.31
C LEU A 332 -12.97 -1.16 5.69
N VAL A 333 -13.51 -0.59 6.77
CA VAL A 333 -13.30 -1.11 8.13
C VAL A 333 -13.93 -2.49 8.28
N ALA A 334 -15.19 -2.66 7.86
CA ALA A 334 -15.91 -3.93 7.93
C ALA A 334 -15.20 -5.03 7.11
N SER A 335 -14.57 -4.67 5.98
CA SER A 335 -13.80 -5.59 5.15
C SER A 335 -12.60 -6.23 5.86
N SER A 336 -12.06 -5.57 6.88
CA SER A 336 -10.97 -6.11 7.69
C SER A 336 -11.46 -6.85 8.94
N VAL A 337 -12.76 -6.80 9.23
CA VAL A 337 -13.37 -7.36 10.46
C VAL A 337 -14.26 -8.56 10.15
N LEU A 338 -15.01 -8.49 9.04
CA LEU A 338 -16.00 -9.51 8.67
C LEU A 338 -15.39 -10.50 7.68
N SER A 339 -15.35 -11.80 8.06
CA SER A 339 -14.84 -12.86 7.21
C SER A 339 -15.45 -12.92 5.82
N PRO A 340 -16.78 -12.80 5.61
CA PRO A 340 -17.36 -12.84 4.27
C PRO A 340 -16.86 -11.72 3.35
N LEU A 341 -16.67 -10.50 3.90
CA LEU A 341 -16.14 -9.39 3.11
C LEU A 341 -14.68 -9.62 2.77
N GLU A 342 -13.87 -10.10 3.72
CA GLU A 342 -12.47 -10.43 3.43
C GLU A 342 -12.34 -11.50 2.35
N HIS A 343 -13.20 -12.52 2.34
CA HIS A 343 -13.20 -13.54 1.28
C HIS A 343 -13.39 -12.91 -0.11
N ILE A 344 -14.29 -11.93 -0.24
CA ILE A 344 -14.46 -11.19 -1.51
C ILE A 344 -13.13 -10.55 -1.92
N TRP A 345 -12.44 -9.86 -1.01
CA TRP A 345 -11.15 -9.23 -1.30
C TRP A 345 -10.02 -10.23 -1.56
N CYS A 346 -10.13 -11.45 -1.08
CA CYS A 346 -9.15 -12.52 -1.28
C CYS A 346 -9.49 -13.47 -2.44
N GLY A 347 -10.38 -13.06 -3.37
CA GLY A 347 -10.77 -13.87 -4.52
C GLY A 347 -11.61 -15.08 -4.14
N MET A 348 -12.53 -14.92 -3.19
CA MET A 348 -13.42 -15.96 -2.64
C MET A 348 -12.67 -17.10 -1.95
N ARG A 349 -11.47 -16.82 -1.42
CA ARG A 349 -10.64 -17.80 -0.69
C ARG A 349 -10.41 -17.34 0.74
N VAL A 350 -10.25 -18.29 1.66
CA VAL A 350 -9.82 -18.03 3.03
C VAL A 350 -8.35 -17.60 3.00
N PRO A 351 -7.99 -16.41 3.52
CA PRO A 351 -6.59 -16.01 3.60
C PRO A 351 -5.84 -16.89 4.59
N ASN A 352 -4.68 -17.38 4.19
CA ASN A 352 -3.75 -18.07 5.08
C ASN A 352 -2.73 -17.06 5.61
N GLY A 353 -2.82 -16.68 6.88
CA GLY A 353 -1.97 -15.64 7.47
C GLY A 353 -2.18 -14.23 6.89
N PHE A 354 -1.41 -13.27 7.34
CA PHE A 354 -1.41 -11.88 6.88
C PHE A 354 -2.83 -11.27 6.80
N TYR A 355 -3.50 -11.21 7.94
CA TYR A 355 -4.85 -10.66 8.04
C TYR A 355 -4.89 -9.16 7.73
N SER A 356 -6.09 -8.65 7.42
CA SER A 356 -6.30 -7.22 7.10
C SER A 356 -5.51 -6.73 5.88
N ARG A 357 -5.38 -7.57 4.86
CA ARG A 357 -4.67 -7.26 3.60
C ARG A 357 -5.19 -6.02 2.89
N THR A 358 -6.43 -5.61 3.17
CA THR A 358 -7.12 -4.46 2.57
C THR A 358 -6.91 -3.15 3.33
N ALA A 359 -6.23 -3.16 4.49
CA ALA A 359 -6.16 -1.98 5.36
C ALA A 359 -5.44 -0.77 4.70
N PHE A 360 -4.54 -1.00 3.73
CA PHE A 360 -3.93 0.08 2.95
C PHE A 360 -4.94 0.90 2.14
N LEU A 361 -6.07 0.31 1.77
CA LEU A 361 -7.15 1.01 1.07
C LEU A 361 -7.79 2.08 1.95
N LEU A 362 -7.95 1.79 3.25
CA LEU A 362 -8.43 2.78 4.21
C LEU A 362 -7.42 3.92 4.39
N SER A 363 -6.11 3.60 4.44
CA SER A 363 -5.05 4.62 4.50
C SER A 363 -5.05 5.51 3.25
N PHE A 364 -5.24 4.93 2.06
CA PHE A 364 -5.38 5.70 0.82
C PHE A 364 -6.66 6.55 0.82
N PHE A 365 -7.77 5.98 1.30
CA PHE A 365 -9.03 6.70 1.39
C PHE A 365 -8.96 7.86 2.40
N ALA A 366 -8.23 7.68 3.50
CA ALA A 366 -7.92 8.76 4.44
C ALA A 366 -7.06 9.86 3.78
N LEU A 367 -6.08 9.49 2.93
CA LEU A 367 -5.30 10.45 2.13
C LEU A 367 -6.21 11.28 1.21
N TRP A 368 -7.17 10.63 0.52
CA TRP A 368 -8.14 11.32 -0.32
C TRP A 368 -9.02 12.28 0.49
N ALA A 369 -9.59 11.82 1.62
CA ALA A 369 -10.47 12.62 2.47
C ALA A 369 -9.73 13.80 3.11
N ALA A 370 -8.49 13.59 3.58
CA ALA A 370 -7.64 14.64 4.12
C ALA A 370 -7.27 15.69 3.05
N GLY A 371 -6.92 15.23 1.86
CA GLY A 371 -6.65 16.10 0.71
C GLY A 371 -7.86 16.95 0.34
N TYR A 372 -9.05 16.36 0.31
CA TYR A 372 -10.32 17.06 0.05
C TYR A 372 -10.59 18.13 1.13
N THR A 373 -10.42 17.78 2.41
CA THR A 373 -10.55 18.74 3.51
C THR A 373 -9.62 19.93 3.36
N LEU A 374 -8.34 19.68 3.06
CA LEU A 374 -7.38 20.77 2.88
C LEU A 374 -7.68 21.64 1.65
N GLN A 375 -8.23 21.06 0.58
CA GLN A 375 -8.71 21.81 -0.58
C GLN A 375 -9.80 22.82 -0.15
N ILE A 376 -10.82 22.36 0.60
CA ILE A 376 -11.89 23.23 1.08
C ILE A 376 -11.34 24.34 1.99
N LEU A 377 -10.43 24.00 2.90
CA LEU A 377 -9.81 24.98 3.79
C LEU A 377 -8.94 25.99 3.04
N LYS A 378 -8.36 25.62 1.91
CA LYS A 378 -7.64 26.55 1.02
C LYS A 378 -8.59 27.53 0.37
N ASP A 379 -9.74 27.05 -0.13
CA ASP A 379 -10.71 27.83 -0.88
C ASP A 379 -11.61 28.71 0.02
N GLN A 380 -11.62 28.45 1.33
CA GLN A 380 -12.45 29.17 2.34
C GLN A 380 -11.61 29.72 3.51
N PRO A 381 -11.00 30.92 3.39
CA PRO A 381 -10.11 31.47 4.39
C PRO A 381 -10.75 31.68 5.78
N LYS A 382 -12.05 32.03 5.84
CA LYS A 382 -12.78 32.19 7.11
C LYS A 382 -12.92 30.87 7.86
N LEU A 383 -13.22 29.78 7.15
CA LEU A 383 -13.27 28.44 7.72
C LEU A 383 -11.90 27.99 8.21
N ARG A 384 -10.84 28.32 7.48
CA ARG A 384 -9.45 28.06 7.88
C ARG A 384 -9.08 28.73 9.21
N GLN A 385 -9.56 29.95 9.46
CA GLN A 385 -9.33 30.64 10.74
C GLN A 385 -10.06 29.96 11.90
N ALA A 386 -11.32 29.51 11.69
CA ALA A 386 -12.09 28.78 12.70
C ALA A 386 -11.50 27.38 13.01
N TYR A 387 -10.92 26.73 12.02
CA TYR A 387 -10.29 25.41 12.19
C TYR A 387 -8.94 25.45 12.92
N ARG A 388 -8.22 26.59 12.88
CA ARG A 388 -6.89 26.69 13.50
C ARG A 388 -6.86 26.28 14.97
N PRO A 389 -7.63 26.87 15.91
CA PRO A 389 -7.59 26.43 17.30
C PRO A 389 -8.26 25.08 17.53
N ALA A 390 -9.38 24.79 16.84
CA ALA A 390 -10.13 23.55 17.00
C ALA A 390 -9.41 22.30 16.50
N VAL A 391 -8.44 22.45 15.59
CA VAL A 391 -7.64 21.36 15.05
C VAL A 391 -6.24 21.32 15.65
N ILE A 392 -5.60 22.48 15.87
CA ILE A 392 -4.23 22.52 16.37
C ILE A 392 -4.14 22.03 17.82
N LEU A 393 -5.07 22.42 18.70
CA LEU A 393 -5.04 22.02 20.11
C LEU A 393 -5.24 20.51 20.31
N PRO A 394 -6.28 19.87 19.72
CA PRO A 394 -6.38 18.39 19.74
C PRO A 394 -5.20 17.70 19.08
N LEU A 395 -4.66 18.25 17.99
CA LEU A 395 -3.47 17.74 17.31
C LEU A 395 -2.25 17.72 18.24
N LEU A 396 -1.96 18.84 18.90
CA LEU A 396 -0.84 18.92 19.84
C LEU A 396 -1.04 17.98 21.03
N ALA A 397 -2.27 17.89 21.58
CA ALA A 397 -2.59 17.00 22.67
C ALA A 397 -2.45 15.52 22.25
N LEU A 398 -3.00 15.14 21.10
CA LEU A 398 -2.92 13.77 20.59
C LEU A 398 -1.48 13.41 20.16
N THR A 399 -0.73 14.34 19.56
CA THR A 399 0.68 14.11 19.24
C THR A 399 1.51 13.95 20.52
N ALA A 400 1.22 14.73 21.58
CA ALA A 400 1.89 14.57 22.86
C ALA A 400 1.54 13.23 23.52
N ILE A 401 0.26 12.81 23.49
CA ILE A 401 -0.18 11.49 23.97
C ILE A 401 0.47 10.38 23.16
N GLU A 402 0.53 10.53 21.84
CA GLU A 402 1.16 9.57 20.92
C GLU A 402 2.66 9.44 21.20
N LEU A 403 3.37 10.56 21.34
CA LEU A 403 4.80 10.55 21.68
C LEU A 403 5.04 9.94 23.06
N PHE A 404 4.18 10.23 24.05
CA PHE A 404 4.30 9.67 25.39
C PHE A 404 3.99 8.17 25.40
N ALA A 405 2.92 7.73 24.75
CA ALA A 405 2.56 6.31 24.63
C ALA A 405 3.61 5.54 23.83
N ASN A 406 4.14 6.11 22.77
CA ASN A 406 5.18 5.48 21.95
C ASN A 406 6.55 5.48 22.65
N ALA A 407 6.91 6.53 23.36
CA ALA A 407 8.12 6.53 24.17
C ALA A 407 8.12 5.37 25.17
N HIS A 408 6.97 5.08 25.79
CA HIS A 408 6.84 3.96 26.72
C HIS A 408 6.86 2.60 26.01
N VAL A 409 6.21 2.46 24.86
CA VAL A 409 6.18 1.21 24.06
C VAL A 409 7.53 0.96 23.40
N VAL A 410 8.12 1.98 22.80
CA VAL A 410 9.46 1.90 22.19
C VAL A 410 10.51 1.66 23.27
N TRP A 411 10.40 2.33 24.43
CA TRP A 411 11.28 2.09 25.56
C TRP A 411 11.16 0.66 26.07
N ASN A 412 9.94 0.17 26.28
CA ASN A 412 9.72 -1.21 26.72
C ASN A 412 10.13 -2.26 25.67
N GLN A 413 10.01 -1.97 24.38
CA GLN A 413 10.45 -2.87 23.30
C GLN A 413 11.97 -2.81 23.07
N LEU A 414 12.60 -1.66 23.25
CA LEU A 414 14.06 -1.53 23.17
C LEU A 414 14.77 -2.09 24.41
N TYR A 415 14.12 -2.06 25.58
CA TYR A 415 14.72 -2.46 26.87
C TYR A 415 14.08 -3.70 27.51
N ALA A 416 12.85 -4.07 27.17
CA ALA A 416 12.29 -5.39 27.53
C ALA A 416 12.89 -6.44 26.59
N GLY A 417 14.19 -6.63 26.74
CA GLY A 417 15.00 -7.64 26.16
C GLY A 417 14.34 -8.50 25.10
N TYR A 418 14.66 -8.29 23.85
CA TYR A 418 14.87 -9.44 22.99
C TYR A 418 15.72 -10.39 23.83
N SER A 419 15.05 -11.39 24.40
CA SER A 419 15.75 -12.37 25.23
C SER A 419 16.85 -12.95 24.36
N GLU A 420 18.10 -12.69 24.68
CA GLU A 420 19.30 -13.20 23.98
C GLU A 420 19.23 -14.73 23.76
N ASN A 421 18.40 -15.44 24.52
CA ASN A 421 18.21 -16.87 24.43
C ASN A 421 17.48 -17.38 23.18
N THR A 422 16.59 -16.60 22.55
CA THR A 422 15.91 -17.03 21.32
C THR A 422 16.79 -16.90 20.09
N ASN A 423 17.63 -15.87 20.03
CA ASN A 423 18.54 -15.67 18.87
C ASN A 423 19.75 -16.63 18.90
N ARG A 424 20.30 -16.95 20.06
CA ARG A 424 21.42 -17.93 20.17
C ARG A 424 21.00 -19.35 19.78
N ALA A 425 19.78 -19.78 20.09
CA ALA A 425 19.27 -21.08 19.68
C ALA A 425 19.09 -21.20 18.16
N TYR A 426 18.65 -20.12 17.48
CA TYR A 426 18.44 -20.13 16.02
C TYR A 426 19.75 -20.04 15.21
N VAL A 427 20.73 -19.28 15.67
CA VAL A 427 22.05 -19.19 15.04
C VAL A 427 22.83 -20.52 15.22
N ALA A 428 22.72 -21.15 16.37
CA ALA A 428 23.37 -22.44 16.64
C ALA A 428 22.79 -23.59 15.77
N THR A 429 21.47 -23.59 15.52
CA THR A 429 20.83 -24.59 14.64
C THR A 429 21.18 -24.37 13.16
N ALA A 430 21.26 -23.14 12.70
CA ALA A 430 21.63 -22.83 11.31
C ALA A 430 23.10 -23.18 11.01
N THR A 431 24.01 -22.91 11.93
CA THR A 431 25.44 -23.29 11.78
C THR A 431 25.66 -24.80 11.84
N ASN A 432 24.90 -25.54 12.67
CA ASN A 432 25.01 -27.01 12.70
C ASN A 432 24.45 -27.70 11.45
N THR A 433 23.43 -27.13 10.80
CA THR A 433 22.87 -27.70 9.55
C THR A 433 23.83 -27.53 8.38
N ILE A 434 24.61 -26.45 8.33
CA ILE A 434 25.62 -26.22 7.28
C ILE A 434 26.85 -27.09 7.48
N ALA A 435 27.23 -27.38 8.74
CA ALA A 435 28.40 -28.22 9.05
C ALA A 435 28.19 -29.72 8.84
N THR A 436 26.93 -30.18 8.66
CA THR A 436 26.59 -31.60 8.40
C THR A 436 26.33 -31.91 6.93
N THR A 437 26.40 -30.92 6.04
CA THR A 437 26.17 -31.06 4.58
C THR A 437 27.41 -30.77 3.73
N THR A 438 28.59 -30.59 4.37
CA THR A 438 29.91 -30.66 3.72
C THR A 438 30.60 -31.95 4.15
#